data_e912420a64a8dd52e5db133fe877f936
#
_entry.id   e912420a64a8dd52e5db133fe877f936
#
_cell.length_a   1.000
_cell.length_b   1.000
_cell.length_c   1.000
_cell.angle_alpha   90.00
_cell.angle_beta   90.00
_cell.angle_gamma   90.00
#
_symmetry.space_group_name_H-M   'P 1'
#
loop_
_entity.id
_entity.type
_entity.pdbx_description
1 polymer ?
#
loop_
_entity_poly.entity_id
_entity_poly.type
_entity_poly.pdbx_seq_one_letter_code
_entity_poly.pdbx_strand_id
1 'polypeptide(L)'
;RVADAGARGRLGGDPSRGSLSRPWDRPARALGLPPDLSGDDYYRRVMERLRNPLDPVTVDADDAPCKAVVRRGDEVDLLSLPWPYVHAADGGRYSNLHTMVAPDPDSSWVDWSSHRAMIQDGARASVLLLAGEQTPNLFYYRYERRDEPLPVALAVGVQPAAQFTASMGISTGRDAA
;
A
#
# COMPACT_ATOMS: atom_id res chain seq x y z
N ARG A 1 7.64 12.45 -18.50
CA ARG A 1 7.59 11.32 -19.44
C ARG A 1 7.10 10.12 -18.66
N VAL A 2 5.85 9.74 -18.90
CA VAL A 2 5.30 8.48 -18.43
C VAL A 2 6.12 7.39 -19.12
N ALA A 3 6.80 6.54 -18.33
CA ALA A 3 7.50 5.39 -18.88
C ALA A 3 6.46 4.42 -19.45
N ASP A 4 6.61 4.10 -20.72
CA ASP A 4 5.81 3.15 -21.44
C ASP A 4 5.92 1.77 -20.78
N ALA A 5 4.81 1.28 -20.20
CA ALA A 5 4.70 -0.04 -19.60
C ALA A 5 4.54 -1.15 -20.67
N GLY A 6 5.10 -0.93 -21.85
CA GLY A 6 5.00 -1.81 -23.02
C GLY A 6 6.07 -2.88 -23.17
N ALA A 7 6.90 -3.14 -22.19
CA ALA A 7 7.86 -4.25 -22.26
C ALA A 7 7.15 -5.60 -21.97
N ARG A 8 6.51 -6.18 -22.98
CA ARG A 8 6.19 -7.60 -23.01
C ARG A 8 7.49 -8.39 -23.12
N GLY A 9 8.21 -8.51 -22.00
CA GLY A 9 9.28 -9.49 -21.87
C GLY A 9 8.68 -10.88 -22.06
N ARG A 10 9.01 -11.53 -23.16
CA ARG A 10 8.79 -12.98 -23.31
C ARG A 10 9.62 -13.64 -22.21
N LEU A 11 8.94 -14.09 -21.17
CA LEU A 11 9.51 -15.05 -20.24
C LEU A 11 9.70 -16.35 -21.03
N GLY A 12 10.91 -16.57 -21.53
CA GLY A 12 11.31 -17.82 -22.14
C GLY A 12 11.32 -18.92 -21.07
N GLY A 13 10.16 -19.49 -20.79
CA GLY A 13 10.04 -20.71 -20.00
C GLY A 13 10.19 -21.89 -20.94
N ASP A 14 10.98 -22.88 -20.56
CA ASP A 14 11.05 -24.17 -21.22
C ASP A 14 9.64 -24.78 -21.31
N PRO A 15 9.08 -24.96 -22.52
CA PRO A 15 7.74 -25.50 -22.70
C PRO A 15 7.61 -26.97 -22.28
N SER A 16 8.72 -27.67 -22.02
CA SER A 16 8.72 -29.06 -21.54
C SER A 16 8.46 -29.23 -20.06
N ARG A 17 8.62 -28.16 -19.29
CA ARG A 17 8.19 -28.09 -17.91
C ARG A 17 6.85 -27.36 -17.89
N GLY A 18 5.76 -28.08 -17.77
CA GLY A 18 4.43 -27.52 -17.57
C GLY A 18 4.45 -26.48 -16.42
N SER A 19 4.89 -25.27 -16.77
CA SER A 19 5.00 -24.13 -15.87
C SER A 19 3.61 -23.52 -15.74
N LEU A 20 2.75 -24.20 -15.01
CA LEU A 20 1.80 -23.49 -14.19
C LEU A 20 2.68 -22.69 -13.22
N SER A 21 2.86 -21.40 -13.45
CA SER A 21 3.54 -20.50 -12.53
C SER A 21 2.96 -20.78 -11.14
N ARG A 22 3.83 -21.25 -10.23
CA ARG A 22 3.35 -21.60 -8.89
C ARG A 22 2.65 -20.37 -8.32
N PRO A 23 1.51 -20.48 -7.64
CA PRO A 23 0.76 -19.33 -7.14
C PRO A 23 1.60 -18.35 -6.31
N TRP A 24 2.70 -18.83 -5.75
CA TRP A 24 3.60 -18.09 -4.86
C TRP A 24 4.79 -17.41 -5.53
N ASP A 25 5.05 -17.66 -6.82
CA ASP A 25 6.20 -17.08 -7.53
C ASP A 25 6.23 -15.55 -7.47
N ARG A 26 5.11 -14.90 -7.78
CA ARG A 26 5.02 -13.44 -7.78
C ARG A 26 5.09 -12.85 -6.37
N PRO A 27 4.28 -13.32 -5.40
CA PRO A 27 4.39 -12.90 -4.01
C PRO A 27 5.78 -13.11 -3.42
N ALA A 28 6.42 -14.24 -3.69
CA ALA A 28 7.77 -14.52 -3.23
C ALA A 28 8.78 -13.48 -3.77
N ARG A 29 8.76 -13.23 -5.07
CA ARG A 29 9.61 -12.19 -5.70
C ARG A 29 9.34 -10.80 -5.13
N ALA A 30 8.07 -10.45 -4.93
CA ALA A 30 7.68 -9.17 -4.35
C ALA A 30 8.25 -8.96 -2.94
N LEU A 31 8.40 -10.05 -2.19
CA LEU A 31 9.00 -10.06 -0.86
C LEU A 31 10.51 -10.36 -0.87
N GLY A 32 11.16 -10.44 -2.04
CA GLY A 32 12.59 -10.79 -2.13
C GLY A 32 12.89 -12.21 -1.64
N LEU A 33 11.94 -13.13 -1.81
CA LEU A 33 12.09 -14.55 -1.50
C LEU A 33 12.36 -15.36 -2.77
N PRO A 34 12.97 -16.55 -2.67
CA PRO A 34 13.12 -17.45 -3.81
C PRO A 34 11.75 -17.80 -4.44
N PRO A 35 11.63 -17.77 -5.79
CA PRO A 35 10.32 -17.98 -6.45
C PRO A 35 9.85 -19.43 -6.50
N ASP A 36 10.73 -20.37 -6.17
CA ASP A 36 10.51 -21.81 -6.23
C ASP A 36 10.07 -22.44 -4.90
N LEU A 37 9.77 -21.59 -3.90
CA LEU A 37 9.30 -22.05 -2.60
C LEU A 37 7.98 -22.84 -2.70
N SER A 38 7.81 -23.84 -1.85
CA SER A 38 6.49 -24.42 -1.58
C SER A 38 5.61 -23.39 -0.86
N GLY A 39 4.28 -23.59 -0.86
CA GLY A 39 3.37 -22.72 -0.10
C GLY A 39 3.68 -22.70 1.40
N ASP A 40 4.06 -23.85 1.97
CA ASP A 40 4.43 -23.96 3.38
C ASP A 40 5.74 -23.24 3.69
N ASP A 41 6.72 -23.31 2.81
CA ASP A 41 7.99 -22.62 2.97
C ASP A 41 7.80 -21.12 2.82
N TYR A 42 6.99 -20.68 1.84
CA TYR A 42 6.63 -19.29 1.67
C TYR A 42 5.98 -18.73 2.96
N TYR A 43 4.94 -19.41 3.45
CA TYR A 43 4.26 -19.00 4.69
C TYR A 43 5.22 -18.91 5.88
N ARG A 44 6.07 -19.93 6.05
CA ARG A 44 7.06 -19.99 7.14
C ARG A 44 8.03 -18.81 7.08
N ARG A 45 8.54 -18.47 5.88
CA ARG A 45 9.44 -17.33 5.67
C ARG A 45 8.78 -15.98 5.94
N VAL A 46 7.53 -15.80 5.52
CA VAL A 46 6.76 -14.60 5.81
C VAL A 46 6.56 -14.45 7.32
N MET A 47 6.14 -15.50 8.00
CA MET A 47 5.94 -15.49 9.46
C MET A 47 7.24 -15.25 10.24
N GLU A 48 8.37 -15.73 9.75
CA GLU A 48 9.69 -15.45 10.34
C GLU A 48 10.04 -13.96 10.25
N ARG A 49 9.81 -13.33 9.11
CA ARG A 49 10.04 -11.88 8.93
C ARG A 49 9.12 -11.04 9.81
N LEU A 50 7.85 -11.38 9.90
CA LEU A 50 6.89 -10.67 10.77
C LEU A 50 7.25 -10.74 12.26
N ARG A 51 8.02 -11.77 12.69
CA ARG A 51 8.51 -11.87 14.06
C ARG A 51 9.76 -11.05 14.33
N ASN A 52 10.46 -10.66 13.27
CA ASN A 52 11.71 -9.92 13.34
C ASN A 52 11.60 -8.64 12.48
N PRO A 53 10.77 -7.67 12.90
CA PRO A 53 10.62 -6.41 12.19
C PRO A 53 11.94 -5.63 12.22
N LEU A 54 12.15 -4.82 11.19
CA LEU A 54 13.24 -3.86 11.13
C LEU A 54 12.68 -2.47 11.47
N ASP A 55 13.45 -1.70 12.20
CA ASP A 55 13.08 -0.31 12.44
C ASP A 55 13.14 0.51 11.14
N PRO A 56 12.17 1.40 10.88
CA PRO A 56 12.19 2.26 9.72
C PRO A 56 13.36 3.24 9.78
N VAL A 57 13.99 3.46 8.64
CA VAL A 57 15.08 4.46 8.52
C VAL A 57 14.48 5.78 8.07
N THR A 58 14.65 6.81 8.90
CA THR A 58 14.30 8.18 8.54
C THR A 58 15.40 8.75 7.62
N VAL A 59 14.98 9.30 6.49
CA VAL A 59 15.88 10.00 5.55
C VAL A 59 15.50 11.49 5.52
N ASP A 60 16.48 12.33 5.23
CA ASP A 60 16.24 13.76 5.09
C ASP A 60 15.35 14.06 3.89
N ALA A 61 14.59 15.17 3.97
CA ALA A 61 13.64 15.53 2.93
C ALA A 61 14.31 15.72 1.55
N ASP A 62 15.54 16.20 1.53
CA ASP A 62 16.29 16.42 0.29
C ASP A 62 16.75 15.10 -0.37
N ASP A 63 16.90 14.04 0.42
CA ASP A 63 17.25 12.70 -0.06
C ASP A 63 16.03 11.83 -0.34
N ALA A 64 14.81 12.32 -0.02
CA ALA A 64 13.58 11.58 -0.19
C ALA A 64 12.98 11.77 -1.60
N PRO A 65 12.96 10.75 -2.50
CA PRO A 65 12.45 10.90 -3.86
C PRO A 65 10.99 11.39 -3.93
N CYS A 66 10.19 11.06 -2.92
CA CYS A 66 8.79 11.52 -2.83
C CYS A 66 8.66 13.03 -2.55
N LYS A 67 9.75 13.72 -2.23
CA LYS A 67 9.82 15.16 -2.02
C LYS A 67 10.37 15.94 -3.22
N ALA A 68 10.77 15.27 -4.30
CA ALA A 68 11.30 15.92 -5.50
C ALA A 68 10.29 16.90 -6.16
N VAL A 69 8.99 16.62 -6.04
CA VAL A 69 7.91 17.51 -6.48
C VAL A 69 6.89 17.63 -5.35
N VAL A 70 6.69 18.84 -4.86
CA VAL A 70 5.72 19.14 -3.80
C VAL A 70 4.71 20.15 -4.31
N ARG A 71 3.43 19.82 -4.23
CA ARG A 71 2.32 20.73 -4.53
C ARG A 71 1.49 20.95 -3.27
N ARG A 72 1.03 22.18 -3.04
CA ARG A 72 0.29 22.55 -1.83
C ARG A 72 -0.86 23.50 -2.15
N GLY A 73 -1.89 23.47 -1.31
CA GLY A 73 -3.06 24.34 -1.45
C GLY A 73 -3.69 24.23 -2.84
N ASP A 74 -3.82 25.33 -3.52
CA ASP A 74 -4.47 25.41 -4.84
C ASP A 74 -3.69 24.75 -5.99
N GLU A 75 -2.42 24.36 -5.75
CA GLU A 75 -1.64 23.62 -6.73
C GLU A 75 -1.96 22.10 -6.72
N VAL A 76 -2.72 21.65 -5.73
CA VAL A 76 -3.10 20.23 -5.61
C VAL A 76 -4.20 19.93 -6.62
N ASP A 77 -3.95 18.98 -7.50
CA ASP A 77 -4.95 18.47 -8.43
C ASP A 77 -4.85 16.94 -8.55
N LEU A 78 -5.72 16.24 -7.83
CA LEU A 78 -5.81 14.79 -7.88
C LEU A 78 -6.23 14.28 -9.26
N LEU A 79 -7.02 15.06 -10.03
CA LEU A 79 -7.49 14.65 -11.36
C LEU A 79 -6.36 14.63 -12.39
N SER A 80 -5.25 15.32 -12.13
CA SER A 80 -4.05 15.27 -12.98
C SER A 80 -3.29 13.94 -12.91
N LEU A 81 -3.60 13.09 -11.92
CA LEU A 81 -2.96 11.78 -11.74
C LEU A 81 -3.72 10.70 -12.52
N PRO A 82 -3.03 9.64 -13.01
CA PRO A 82 -3.61 8.62 -13.88
C PRO A 82 -4.40 7.55 -13.10
N TRP A 83 -5.41 7.96 -12.36
CA TRP A 83 -6.29 7.03 -11.65
C TRP A 83 -7.09 6.15 -12.62
N PRO A 84 -7.15 4.83 -12.40
CA PRO A 84 -7.91 3.94 -13.26
C PRO A 84 -9.42 4.04 -13.04
N TYR A 85 -10.17 3.89 -14.10
CA TYR A 85 -11.54 3.39 -14.07
C TYR A 85 -11.47 1.87 -14.09
N VAL A 86 -11.95 1.20 -13.06
CA VAL A 86 -11.79 -0.26 -12.93
C VAL A 86 -12.93 -1.00 -13.62
N HIS A 87 -14.17 -0.55 -13.43
CA HIS A 87 -15.36 -1.14 -14.04
C HIS A 87 -16.24 -0.04 -14.64
N ALA A 88 -16.97 -0.38 -15.71
CA ALA A 88 -17.82 0.58 -16.42
C ALA A 88 -18.96 1.18 -15.56
N ALA A 89 -19.38 0.48 -14.49
CA ALA A 89 -20.42 0.93 -13.56
C ALA A 89 -19.87 1.62 -12.30
N ASP A 90 -18.55 1.81 -12.20
CA ASP A 90 -17.96 2.54 -11.06
C ASP A 90 -18.42 4.00 -11.07
N GLY A 91 -18.64 4.57 -9.88
CA GLY A 91 -19.02 5.97 -9.70
C GLY A 91 -17.94 6.97 -10.05
N GLY A 92 -16.69 6.53 -10.24
CA GLY A 92 -15.54 7.40 -10.53
C GLY A 92 -14.23 6.63 -10.68
N ARG A 93 -13.14 7.36 -10.68
CA ARG A 93 -11.78 6.82 -10.71
C ARG A 93 -11.34 6.45 -9.30
N TYR A 94 -10.58 5.37 -9.18
CA TYR A 94 -10.16 4.84 -7.88
C TYR A 94 -8.65 4.72 -7.74
N SER A 95 -8.16 5.04 -6.56
CA SER A 95 -6.90 4.54 -6.06
C SER A 95 -7.15 3.24 -5.30
N ASN A 96 -6.75 2.11 -5.88
CA ASN A 96 -6.99 0.78 -5.31
C ASN A 96 -5.76 0.18 -4.64
N LEU A 97 -4.57 0.62 -5.03
CA LEU A 97 -3.29 0.09 -4.59
C LEU A 97 -2.42 1.21 -4.01
N HIS A 98 -2.90 1.83 -2.96
CA HIS A 98 -2.11 2.72 -2.13
C HIS A 98 -2.00 2.16 -0.71
N THR A 99 -0.99 2.56 -0.01
CA THR A 99 -0.88 2.38 1.43
C THR A 99 -1.38 3.65 2.11
N MET A 100 -2.42 3.53 2.91
CA MET A 100 -2.86 4.58 3.81
C MET A 100 -2.02 4.49 5.09
N VAL A 101 -1.43 5.60 5.48
CA VAL A 101 -0.59 5.72 6.66
C VAL A 101 -1.30 6.65 7.64
N ALA A 102 -1.60 6.15 8.83
CA ALA A 102 -2.35 6.86 9.85
C ALA A 102 -1.66 6.74 11.22
N PRO A 103 -1.34 7.87 11.91
CA PRO A 103 -0.71 7.81 13.22
C PRO A 103 -1.74 7.52 14.32
N ASP A 104 -1.31 6.82 15.37
CA ASP A 104 -2.04 6.78 16.63
C ASP A 104 -1.76 8.09 17.41
N PRO A 105 -2.77 8.84 17.87
CA PRO A 105 -2.55 10.10 18.57
C PRO A 105 -1.99 9.92 20.00
N ASP A 106 -2.01 8.71 20.54
CA ASP A 106 -1.65 8.40 21.92
C ASP A 106 -0.32 7.63 22.04
N SER A 107 0.29 7.25 20.90
CA SER A 107 1.56 6.52 20.88
C SER A 107 2.39 6.85 19.64
N SER A 108 3.58 6.29 19.53
CA SER A 108 4.41 6.37 18.32
C SER A 108 3.98 5.39 17.22
N TRP A 109 2.95 4.60 17.45
CA TRP A 109 2.49 3.62 16.49
C TRP A 109 1.85 4.28 15.28
N VAL A 110 2.18 3.75 14.11
CA VAL A 110 1.65 4.20 12.82
C VAL A 110 1.02 3.00 12.11
N ASP A 111 -0.25 3.12 11.77
CA ASP A 111 -0.96 2.11 11.01
C ASP A 111 -0.69 2.25 9.51
N TRP A 112 -0.44 1.12 8.88
CA TRP A 112 -0.37 0.98 7.42
C TRP A 112 -1.48 0.05 6.98
N SER A 113 -2.38 0.57 6.16
CA SER A 113 -3.54 -0.18 5.69
C SER A 113 -3.85 0.09 4.23
N SER A 114 -4.71 -0.71 3.63
CA SER A 114 -5.13 -0.56 2.24
C SER A 114 -6.64 -0.36 2.18
N HIS A 115 -7.07 0.85 1.89
CA HIS A 115 -8.47 1.22 1.72
C HIS A 115 -8.65 1.89 0.36
N ARG A 116 -9.58 1.38 -0.46
CA ARG A 116 -9.83 2.02 -1.76
C ARG A 116 -10.36 3.44 -1.59
N ALA A 117 -9.85 4.37 -2.38
CA ALA A 117 -10.27 5.76 -2.39
C ALA A 117 -10.83 6.14 -3.76
N MET A 118 -12.06 6.64 -3.80
CA MET A 118 -12.67 7.18 -5.01
C MET A 118 -12.36 8.65 -5.12
N ILE A 119 -11.77 9.06 -6.24
CA ILE A 119 -11.41 10.46 -6.49
C ILE A 119 -12.69 11.22 -6.84
N GLN A 120 -13.01 12.25 -6.06
CA GLN A 120 -14.21 13.07 -6.22
C GLN A 120 -13.93 14.29 -7.08
N ASP A 121 -12.83 14.99 -6.81
CA ASP A 121 -12.40 16.18 -7.54
C ASP A 121 -10.88 16.40 -7.38
N GLY A 122 -10.39 17.57 -7.72
CA GLY A 122 -8.97 17.90 -7.64
C GLY A 122 -8.38 17.87 -6.24
N ALA A 123 -9.19 17.97 -5.18
CA ALA A 123 -8.72 18.06 -3.79
C ALA A 123 -9.32 17.02 -2.85
N ARG A 124 -10.30 16.25 -3.29
CA ARG A 124 -11.05 15.33 -2.42
C ARG A 124 -11.14 13.93 -2.98
N ALA A 125 -11.05 12.96 -2.07
CA ALA A 125 -11.35 11.55 -2.33
C ALA A 125 -12.22 11.00 -1.21
N SER A 126 -13.12 10.07 -1.53
CA SER A 126 -13.94 9.35 -0.57
C SER A 126 -13.32 7.99 -0.29
N VAL A 127 -13.24 7.62 0.98
CA VAL A 127 -12.69 6.35 1.44
C VAL A 127 -13.74 5.59 2.22
N LEU A 128 -13.85 4.29 1.98
CA LEU A 128 -14.70 3.42 2.79
C LEU A 128 -13.89 2.89 3.97
N LEU A 129 -14.26 3.31 5.17
CA LEU A 129 -13.69 2.84 6.43
C LEU A 129 -14.70 1.92 7.13
N LEU A 130 -14.40 0.63 7.19
CA LEU A 130 -15.27 -0.36 7.85
C LEU A 130 -14.84 -0.53 9.30
N ALA A 131 -15.77 -0.35 10.23
CA ALA A 131 -15.50 -0.58 11.65
C ALA A 131 -14.99 -2.02 11.88
N GLY A 132 -13.98 -2.15 12.73
CA GLY A 132 -13.33 -3.43 13.02
C GLY A 132 -11.96 -3.62 12.36
N GLU A 133 -11.59 -2.78 11.41
CA GLU A 133 -10.24 -2.70 10.85
C GLU A 133 -9.40 -1.67 11.64
N GLN A 134 -8.07 -1.67 11.44
CA GLN A 134 -7.15 -0.87 12.27
C GLN A 134 -7.30 0.64 12.06
N THR A 135 -7.13 1.14 10.83
CA THR A 135 -7.31 2.58 10.54
C THR A 135 -8.71 3.09 10.88
N PRO A 136 -9.82 2.39 10.52
CA PRO A 136 -11.14 2.74 10.98
C PRO A 136 -11.27 2.78 12.50
N ASN A 137 -10.64 1.85 13.22
CA ASN A 137 -10.65 1.86 14.68
C ASN A 137 -9.90 3.09 15.25
N LEU A 138 -8.76 3.48 14.66
CA LEU A 138 -8.09 4.74 15.03
C LEU A 138 -9.02 5.93 14.82
N PHE A 139 -9.69 6.01 13.65
CA PHE A 139 -10.61 7.09 13.36
C PHE A 139 -11.76 7.13 14.38
N TYR A 140 -12.57 6.07 14.47
CA TYR A 140 -13.80 6.05 15.28
C TYR A 140 -13.54 6.13 16.79
N TYR A 141 -12.49 5.50 17.29
CA TYR A 141 -12.28 5.38 18.75
C TYR A 141 -11.23 6.36 19.30
N ARG A 142 -10.42 6.97 18.47
CA ARG A 142 -9.38 7.90 18.89
C ARG A 142 -9.65 9.32 18.44
N TYR A 143 -9.82 9.56 17.15
CA TYR A 143 -9.94 10.90 16.59
C TYR A 143 -11.38 11.45 16.65
N GLU A 144 -12.37 10.71 16.15
CA GLU A 144 -13.76 11.16 16.10
C GLU A 144 -14.31 11.48 17.51
N ARG A 145 -13.96 10.69 18.50
CA ARG A 145 -14.36 10.95 19.90
C ARG A 145 -13.80 12.24 20.48
N ARG A 146 -12.77 12.80 19.89
CA ARG A 146 -12.14 14.06 20.28
C ARG A 146 -12.58 15.23 19.41
N ASP A 147 -13.45 14.98 18.45
CA ASP A 147 -13.83 15.91 17.39
C ASP A 147 -12.60 16.41 16.59
N GLU A 148 -11.66 15.50 16.35
CA GLU A 148 -10.42 15.77 15.63
C GLU A 148 -10.38 15.02 14.30
N PRO A 149 -9.86 15.63 13.22
CA PRO A 149 -9.66 14.93 11.97
C PRO A 149 -8.49 13.93 12.08
N LEU A 150 -8.65 12.73 11.54
CA LEU A 150 -7.54 11.77 11.39
C LEU A 150 -6.61 12.26 10.27
N PRO A 151 -5.36 12.65 10.56
CA PRO A 151 -4.39 12.93 9.52
C PRO A 151 -3.97 11.65 8.83
N VAL A 152 -3.99 11.62 7.50
CA VAL A 152 -3.58 10.45 6.71
C VAL A 152 -2.63 10.85 5.59
N ALA A 153 -1.71 9.95 5.25
CA ALA A 153 -0.98 10.00 4.01
C ALA A 153 -1.37 8.84 3.11
N LEU A 154 -1.55 9.09 1.82
CA LEU A 154 -1.77 8.06 0.81
C LEU A 154 -0.49 7.87 0.01
N ALA A 155 0.27 6.82 0.30
CA ALA A 155 1.48 6.48 -0.42
C ALA A 155 1.14 5.61 -1.64
N VAL A 156 1.33 6.15 -2.83
CA VAL A 156 1.07 5.48 -4.12
C VAL A 156 2.38 5.02 -4.73
N GLY A 157 2.45 3.78 -5.21
CA GLY A 157 3.65 3.22 -5.82
C GLY A 157 4.71 2.79 -4.81
N VAL A 158 4.29 2.43 -3.61
CA VAL A 158 5.17 1.85 -2.58
C VAL A 158 5.76 0.51 -3.04
N GLN A 159 6.81 0.06 -2.36
CA GLN A 159 7.38 -1.26 -2.61
C GLN A 159 6.33 -2.37 -2.41
N PRO A 160 6.34 -3.43 -3.21
CA PRO A 160 5.37 -4.52 -3.08
C PRO A 160 5.30 -5.15 -1.68
N ALA A 161 6.42 -5.20 -0.97
CA ALA A 161 6.47 -5.68 0.41
C ALA A 161 5.63 -4.78 1.34
N ALA A 162 5.76 -3.45 1.23
CA ALA A 162 4.98 -2.49 2.01
C ALA A 162 3.47 -2.60 1.70
N GLN A 163 3.10 -2.72 0.41
CA GLN A 163 1.71 -2.91 0.02
C GLN A 163 1.14 -4.24 0.53
N PHE A 164 1.94 -5.30 0.51
CA PHE A 164 1.55 -6.60 1.05
C PHE A 164 1.29 -6.51 2.56
N THR A 165 2.20 -5.85 3.29
CA THR A 165 2.07 -5.65 4.74
C THR A 165 0.86 -4.79 5.08
N ALA A 166 0.60 -3.72 4.34
CA ALA A 166 -0.58 -2.85 4.50
C ALA A 166 -1.91 -3.59 4.26
N SER A 167 -1.88 -4.71 3.56
CA SER A 167 -3.06 -5.56 3.31
C SER A 167 -3.21 -6.70 4.34
N MET A 168 -2.30 -6.78 5.32
CA MET A 168 -2.34 -7.77 6.40
C MET A 168 -2.94 -7.14 7.66
N GLY A 169 -3.75 -7.91 8.38
CA GLY A 169 -4.18 -7.52 9.73
C GLY A 169 -3.03 -7.65 10.74
N ILE A 170 -2.28 -6.58 10.96
CA ILE A 170 -1.21 -6.55 11.96
C ILE A 170 -1.77 -6.05 13.29
N SER A 171 -1.39 -6.71 14.39
CA SER A 171 -1.87 -6.34 15.72
C SER A 171 -1.46 -4.91 16.09
N THR A 172 -2.37 -4.15 16.71
CA THR A 172 -2.09 -2.83 17.27
C THR A 172 -0.81 -2.85 18.13
N GLY A 173 0.08 -1.89 17.91
CA GLY A 173 1.35 -1.78 18.63
C GLY A 173 2.51 -2.55 17.97
N ARG A 174 2.32 -3.09 16.76
CA ARG A 174 3.42 -3.58 15.92
C ARG A 174 3.47 -2.73 14.67
N ASP A 175 4.62 -2.14 14.39
CA ASP A 175 4.83 -1.40 13.14
C ASP A 175 4.81 -2.38 11.96
N ALA A 176 4.28 -1.88 10.85
CA ALA A 176 4.21 -2.63 9.59
C ALA A 176 5.53 -2.61 8.79
N ALA A 177 6.57 -2.00 9.37
CA ALA A 177 7.87 -1.81 8.74
C ALA A 177 8.75 -3.06 8.72
#